data_99f743c8ae1e2493a6cdebd232359924
#
_entry.id   99f743c8ae1e2493a6cdebd232359924
#
_cell.length_a   1.000
_cell.length_b   1.000
_cell.length_c   1.000
_cell.angle_alpha   90.00
_cell.angle_beta   90.00
_cell.angle_gamma   90.00
#
_symmetry.space_group_name_H-M   'P 1'
#
loop_
_entity.id
_entity.type
_entity.pdbx_description
1 polymer ?
#
loop_
_entity_poly.entity_id
_entity_poly.type
_entity_poly.pdbx_seq_one_letter_code
_entity_poly.pdbx_strand_id
1 'polypeptide(L)'
;TAEEIDPILVVTPADQTIKNGDVFRQALQNCITVIESDESNQTIAILGITPTGPETGYGYIKRADTKGSFDEYTVLQFTEKPNLEKAVGYLEGGNYFWNSGIFILRASAWLAALKEFRSDILDATQKAWQKKTVDQAEGTQFIRPNKELFAGIQSDSIDYAVIEKCPGTQY
;
A
#
# COMPACT_ATOMS: atom_id res chain seq x y z
N THR A 1 -22.44 9.22 20.56
CA THR A 1 -21.47 8.24 20.05
C THR A 1 -20.78 8.90 18.88
N ALA A 2 -19.48 9.25 18.99
CA ALA A 2 -18.69 9.67 17.87
C ALA A 2 -18.66 8.49 16.89
N GLU A 3 -19.10 8.69 15.63
CA GLU A 3 -18.90 7.71 14.57
C GLU A 3 -17.40 7.42 14.48
N GLU A 4 -17.01 6.18 14.61
CA GLU A 4 -15.64 5.77 14.40
C GLU A 4 -15.32 6.05 12.92
N ILE A 5 -14.49 7.05 12.66
CA ILE A 5 -14.07 7.40 11.32
C ILE A 5 -13.05 6.36 10.89
N ASP A 6 -13.33 5.63 9.81
CA ASP A 6 -12.38 4.75 9.14
C ASP A 6 -11.78 5.46 7.90
N PRO A 7 -10.68 6.20 8.05
CA PRO A 7 -10.17 7.03 7.00
C PRO A 7 -9.54 6.21 5.87
N ILE A 8 -9.66 6.73 4.64
CA ILE A 8 -8.85 6.25 3.52
C ILE A 8 -7.46 6.88 3.61
N LEU A 9 -6.45 6.04 3.61
CA LEU A 9 -5.04 6.41 3.65
C LEU A 9 -4.46 6.39 2.24
N VAL A 10 -3.68 7.41 1.90
CA VAL A 10 -2.82 7.43 0.71
C VAL A 10 -1.38 7.39 1.20
N VAL A 11 -0.74 6.25 1.02
CA VAL A 11 0.65 5.99 1.45
C VAL A 11 1.55 6.13 0.23
N THR A 12 2.53 7.03 0.30
CA THR A 12 3.44 7.32 -0.82
C THR A 12 4.89 7.29 -0.36
N PRO A 13 5.83 6.84 -1.23
CA PRO A 13 7.25 7.11 -1.03
C PRO A 13 7.53 8.62 -0.99
N ALA A 14 8.52 9.02 -0.20
CA ALA A 14 8.85 10.44 -0.02
C ALA A 14 9.81 11.01 -1.07
N ASP A 15 10.38 10.16 -1.92
CA ASP A 15 11.47 10.47 -2.86
C ASP A 15 11.10 10.37 -4.34
N GLN A 16 9.82 10.12 -4.64
CA GLN A 16 9.33 10.04 -6.02
C GLN A 16 8.93 11.41 -6.57
N THR A 17 9.22 11.62 -7.86
CA THR A 17 8.79 12.81 -8.61
C THR A 17 7.66 12.46 -9.56
N ILE A 18 6.51 13.10 -9.40
CA ILE A 18 5.34 12.94 -10.26
C ILE A 18 5.40 13.98 -11.39
N LYS A 19 5.66 13.53 -12.62
CA LYS A 19 5.78 14.42 -13.79
C LYS A 19 4.42 14.94 -14.30
N ASN A 20 3.38 14.10 -14.24
CA ASN A 20 2.03 14.47 -14.69
C ASN A 20 1.05 14.45 -13.51
N GLY A 21 0.88 15.60 -12.87
CA GLY A 21 0.02 15.73 -11.70
C GLY A 21 -1.47 15.51 -11.98
N ASP A 22 -1.94 15.78 -13.20
CA ASP A 22 -3.37 15.60 -13.54
C ASP A 22 -3.71 14.13 -13.68
N VAL A 23 -2.87 13.36 -14.40
CA VAL A 23 -3.04 11.91 -14.53
C VAL A 23 -2.92 11.24 -13.17
N PHE A 24 -1.98 11.67 -12.34
CA PHE A 24 -1.81 11.14 -10.99
C PHE A 24 -3.04 11.40 -10.11
N ARG A 25 -3.59 12.63 -10.12
CA ARG A 25 -4.81 12.95 -9.37
C ARG A 25 -5.99 12.10 -9.83
N GLN A 26 -6.15 11.90 -11.14
CA GLN A 26 -7.22 11.06 -11.66
C GLN A 26 -7.07 9.59 -11.20
N ALA A 27 -5.85 9.05 -11.25
CA ALA A 27 -5.57 7.70 -10.78
C ALA A 27 -5.89 7.54 -9.27
N LEU A 28 -5.49 8.50 -8.43
CA LEU A 28 -5.85 8.51 -7.02
C LEU A 28 -7.36 8.57 -6.79
N GLN A 29 -8.07 9.42 -7.55
CA GLN A 29 -9.52 9.54 -7.44
C GLN A 29 -10.22 8.22 -7.81
N ASN A 30 -9.76 7.55 -8.86
CA ASN A 30 -10.27 6.24 -9.25
C ASN A 30 -10.05 5.21 -8.14
N CYS A 31 -8.86 5.14 -7.56
CA CYS A 31 -8.57 4.26 -6.42
C CYS A 31 -9.48 4.54 -5.22
N ILE A 32 -9.69 5.82 -4.87
CA ILE A 32 -10.60 6.21 -3.77
C ILE A 32 -12.02 5.72 -4.07
N THR A 33 -12.52 5.92 -5.29
CA THR A 33 -13.86 5.48 -5.69
C THR A 33 -14.01 3.95 -5.59
N VAL A 34 -12.99 3.19 -6.02
CA VAL A 34 -12.96 1.73 -5.86
C VAL A 34 -13.08 1.33 -4.39
N ILE A 35 -12.29 1.95 -3.51
CA ILE A 35 -12.29 1.66 -2.07
C ILE A 35 -13.62 2.06 -1.41
N GLU A 36 -14.22 3.18 -1.83
CA GLU A 36 -15.52 3.63 -1.33
C GLU A 36 -16.67 2.70 -1.74
N SER A 37 -16.55 2.08 -2.92
CA SER A 37 -17.54 1.12 -3.44
C SER A 37 -17.38 -0.29 -2.89
N ASP A 38 -16.27 -0.61 -2.22
CA ASP A 38 -16.03 -1.92 -1.61
C ASP A 38 -16.77 -2.06 -0.27
N GLU A 39 -17.88 -2.80 -0.28
CA GLU A 39 -18.68 -3.10 0.92
C GLU A 39 -17.91 -3.94 1.97
N SER A 40 -16.88 -4.69 1.55
CA SER A 40 -16.05 -5.47 2.48
C SER A 40 -15.11 -4.61 3.30
N ASN A 41 -14.81 -3.41 2.83
CA ASN A 41 -13.79 -2.49 3.38
C ASN A 41 -12.38 -3.10 3.49
N GLN A 42 -12.05 -4.10 2.66
CA GLN A 42 -10.77 -4.82 2.72
C GLN A 42 -9.87 -4.55 1.50
N THR A 43 -10.37 -3.83 0.50
CA THR A 43 -9.61 -3.52 -0.70
C THR A 43 -8.37 -2.68 -0.40
N ILE A 44 -7.24 -3.11 -0.96
CA ILE A 44 -5.99 -2.36 -1.04
C ILE A 44 -5.75 -2.06 -2.52
N ALA A 45 -5.72 -0.80 -2.90
CA ALA A 45 -5.38 -0.38 -4.25
C ALA A 45 -3.89 0.01 -4.34
N ILE A 46 -3.26 -0.38 -5.45
CA ILE A 46 -1.85 -0.11 -5.73
C ILE A 46 -1.74 0.60 -7.08
N LEU A 47 -0.93 1.63 -7.21
CA LEU A 47 -0.65 2.22 -8.52
C LEU A 47 0.44 1.43 -9.24
N GLY A 48 0.11 0.92 -10.44
CA GLY A 48 1.05 0.25 -11.33
C GLY A 48 1.66 1.21 -12.34
N ILE A 49 2.93 1.02 -12.66
CA ILE A 49 3.67 1.78 -13.68
C ILE A 49 3.99 0.86 -14.84
N THR A 50 3.69 1.30 -16.07
CA THR A 50 4.03 0.54 -17.28
C THR A 50 5.55 0.34 -17.38
N PRO A 51 6.03 -0.91 -17.42
CA PRO A 51 7.45 -1.19 -17.51
C PRO A 51 8.04 -0.69 -18.84
N THR A 52 9.25 -0.13 -18.78
CA THR A 52 10.03 0.27 -19.94
C THR A 52 11.27 -0.60 -20.14
N GLY A 53 11.53 -1.53 -19.22
CA GLY A 53 12.65 -2.48 -19.25
C GLY A 53 12.51 -3.57 -18.18
N PRO A 54 13.36 -4.60 -18.20
CA PRO A 54 13.31 -5.71 -17.26
C PRO A 54 14.09 -5.39 -15.97
N GLU A 55 13.59 -4.41 -15.21
CA GLU A 55 14.22 -3.96 -13.96
C GLU A 55 14.09 -5.02 -12.85
N THR A 56 15.21 -5.36 -12.23
CA THR A 56 15.26 -6.35 -11.13
C THR A 56 15.19 -5.72 -9.74
N GLY A 57 15.24 -4.39 -9.67
CA GLY A 57 15.14 -3.63 -8.43
C GLY A 57 13.71 -3.29 -8.00
N TYR A 58 12.71 -3.61 -8.82
CA TYR A 58 11.31 -3.25 -8.59
C TYR A 58 10.43 -4.48 -8.31
N GLY A 59 9.33 -4.25 -7.60
CA GLY A 59 8.22 -5.20 -7.53
C GLY A 59 7.43 -5.21 -8.84
N TYR A 60 6.93 -6.38 -9.23
CA TYR A 60 6.08 -6.58 -10.40
C TYR A 60 4.71 -7.05 -9.99
N ILE A 61 3.71 -6.50 -10.64
CA ILE A 61 2.31 -6.74 -10.39
C ILE A 61 1.68 -7.30 -11.64
N LYS A 62 1.11 -8.50 -11.57
CA LYS A 62 0.34 -9.09 -12.67
C LYS A 62 -1.13 -8.71 -12.53
N ARG A 63 -1.66 -8.03 -13.53
CA ARG A 63 -3.08 -7.69 -13.58
C ARG A 63 -3.92 -8.79 -14.22
N ALA A 64 -5.20 -8.85 -13.87
CA ALA A 64 -6.21 -9.59 -14.62
C ALA A 64 -6.45 -8.95 -16.00
N ASP A 65 -7.05 -9.70 -16.92
CA ASP A 65 -7.39 -9.18 -18.24
C ASP A 65 -8.65 -8.30 -18.22
N THR A 66 -9.56 -8.56 -17.28
CA THR A 66 -10.80 -7.82 -17.15
C THR A 66 -10.55 -6.50 -16.39
N LYS A 67 -10.93 -5.41 -17.03
CA LYS A 67 -10.91 -4.07 -16.46
C LYS A 67 -12.21 -3.81 -15.72
N GLY A 68 -12.13 -3.23 -14.55
CA GLY A 68 -13.29 -2.79 -13.78
C GLY A 68 -13.86 -1.45 -14.25
N SER A 69 -14.89 -0.99 -13.53
CA SER A 69 -15.68 0.20 -13.94
C SER A 69 -14.93 1.52 -13.77
N PHE A 70 -13.89 1.55 -12.94
CA PHE A 70 -13.09 2.75 -12.62
C PHE A 70 -11.66 2.65 -13.15
N ASP A 71 -11.45 1.87 -14.21
CA ASP A 71 -10.13 1.62 -14.81
C ASP A 71 -9.18 0.76 -13.95
N GLU A 72 -9.71 0.06 -12.95
CA GLU A 72 -8.97 -0.85 -12.08
C GLU A 72 -8.89 -2.27 -12.66
N TYR A 73 -7.94 -3.04 -12.14
CA TYR A 73 -7.76 -4.47 -12.44
C TYR A 73 -7.50 -5.25 -11.16
N THR A 74 -7.96 -6.48 -11.08
CA THR A 74 -7.60 -7.37 -9.97
C THR A 74 -6.14 -7.76 -10.06
N VAL A 75 -5.43 -7.73 -8.93
CA VAL A 75 -4.08 -8.29 -8.80
C VAL A 75 -4.17 -9.81 -8.81
N LEU A 76 -3.51 -10.43 -9.78
CA LEU A 76 -3.37 -11.89 -9.82
C LEU A 76 -2.11 -12.38 -9.12
N GLN A 77 -1.05 -11.56 -9.15
CA GLN A 77 0.24 -11.92 -8.56
C GLN A 77 1.05 -10.66 -8.25
N PHE A 78 1.77 -10.70 -7.15
CA PHE A 78 2.80 -9.74 -6.81
C PHE A 78 4.13 -10.48 -6.69
N THR A 79 5.22 -9.91 -7.18
CA THR A 79 6.57 -10.49 -7.08
C THR A 79 7.57 -9.39 -6.82
N GLU A 80 8.15 -9.36 -5.65
CA GLU A 80 9.16 -8.36 -5.29
C GLU A 80 10.53 -8.77 -5.83
N LYS A 81 11.18 -7.87 -6.54
CA LYS A 81 12.57 -7.96 -7.04
C LYS A 81 12.89 -9.31 -7.71
N PRO A 82 12.24 -9.64 -8.85
CA PRO A 82 12.49 -10.89 -9.56
C PRO A 82 13.92 -10.93 -10.12
N ASN A 83 14.41 -12.12 -10.45
CA ASN A 83 15.63 -12.23 -11.24
C ASN A 83 15.42 -11.74 -12.69
N LEU A 84 16.51 -11.52 -13.42
CA LEU A 84 16.45 -10.94 -14.77
C LEU A 84 15.61 -11.78 -15.74
N GLU A 85 15.72 -13.10 -15.69
CA GLU A 85 14.97 -14.01 -16.56
C GLU A 85 13.45 -13.84 -16.37
N LYS A 86 12.98 -13.79 -15.14
CA LYS A 86 11.57 -13.51 -14.82
C LYS A 86 11.15 -12.11 -15.25
N ALA A 87 12.00 -11.08 -15.00
CA ALA A 87 11.70 -9.72 -15.37
C ALA A 87 11.53 -9.54 -16.89
N VAL A 88 12.37 -10.21 -17.69
CA VAL A 88 12.22 -10.27 -19.17
C VAL A 88 10.89 -10.92 -19.55
N GLY A 89 10.57 -12.09 -18.98
CA GLY A 89 9.31 -12.77 -19.26
C GLY A 89 8.08 -11.95 -18.86
N TYR A 90 8.15 -11.16 -17.78
CA TYR A 90 7.06 -10.26 -17.37
C TYR A 90 6.86 -9.11 -18.35
N LEU A 91 7.94 -8.57 -18.90
CA LEU A 91 7.89 -7.51 -19.92
C LEU A 91 7.26 -8.03 -21.22
N GLU A 92 7.70 -9.22 -21.69
CA GLU A 92 7.17 -9.87 -22.89
C GLU A 92 5.68 -10.26 -22.76
N GLY A 93 5.24 -10.62 -21.54
CA GLY A 93 3.86 -10.98 -21.25
C GLY A 93 2.87 -9.82 -21.37
N GLY A 94 3.31 -8.57 -21.22
CA GLY A 94 2.53 -7.36 -21.45
C GLY A 94 1.41 -7.07 -20.43
N ASN A 95 1.22 -7.94 -19.42
CA ASN A 95 0.20 -7.80 -18.37
C ASN A 95 0.79 -7.61 -16.97
N TYR A 96 2.07 -7.23 -16.91
CA TYR A 96 2.77 -6.88 -15.68
C TYR A 96 3.07 -5.39 -15.63
N PHE A 97 3.02 -4.83 -14.42
CA PHE A 97 3.34 -3.44 -14.12
C PHE A 97 4.37 -3.39 -12.98
N TRP A 98 5.19 -2.35 -12.93
CA TRP A 98 6.01 -2.12 -11.75
C TRP A 98 5.16 -1.62 -10.59
N ASN A 99 5.42 -2.12 -9.38
CA ASN A 99 4.88 -1.55 -8.16
C ASN A 99 5.45 -0.15 -7.95
N SER A 100 4.58 0.86 -7.89
CA SER A 100 5.01 2.23 -7.56
C SER A 100 5.35 2.44 -6.09
N GLY A 101 4.96 1.52 -5.22
CA GLY A 101 5.00 1.73 -3.77
C GLY A 101 3.95 2.72 -3.25
N ILE A 102 2.96 3.07 -4.08
CA ILE A 102 1.85 3.94 -3.68
C ILE A 102 0.63 3.08 -3.43
N PHE A 103 0.12 3.12 -2.18
CA PHE A 103 -1.01 2.32 -1.73
C PHE A 103 -2.14 3.22 -1.25
N ILE A 104 -3.36 2.84 -1.61
CA ILE A 104 -4.59 3.51 -1.17
C ILE A 104 -5.46 2.44 -0.51
N LEU A 105 -5.90 2.68 0.73
CA LEU A 105 -6.60 1.67 1.53
C LEU A 105 -7.30 2.31 2.73
N ARG A 106 -8.31 1.64 3.28
CA ARG A 106 -8.87 2.03 4.58
C ARG A 106 -7.92 1.69 5.72
N ALA A 107 -7.93 2.50 6.77
CA ALA A 107 -7.13 2.22 7.97
C ALA A 107 -7.49 0.85 8.58
N SER A 108 -8.78 0.49 8.60
CA SER A 108 -9.26 -0.82 9.07
C SER A 108 -8.71 -1.98 8.23
N ALA A 109 -8.66 -1.84 6.89
CA ALA A 109 -8.08 -2.85 6.00
C ALA A 109 -6.61 -3.10 6.32
N TRP A 110 -5.83 -2.03 6.55
CA TRP A 110 -4.43 -2.15 6.95
C TRP A 110 -4.26 -2.88 8.27
N LEU A 111 -5.04 -2.51 9.29
CA LEU A 111 -4.98 -3.15 10.60
C LEU A 111 -5.40 -4.63 10.55
N ALA A 112 -6.41 -4.97 9.74
CA ALA A 112 -6.84 -6.34 9.51
C ALA A 112 -5.74 -7.17 8.83
N ALA A 113 -5.11 -6.65 7.78
CA ALA A 113 -4.01 -7.30 7.08
C ALA A 113 -2.79 -7.51 7.99
N LEU A 114 -2.41 -6.50 8.78
CA LEU A 114 -1.36 -6.66 9.80
C LEU A 114 -1.70 -7.72 10.82
N LYS A 115 -2.97 -7.78 11.28
CA LYS A 115 -3.40 -8.79 12.24
C LYS A 115 -3.27 -10.19 11.68
N GLU A 116 -3.55 -10.38 10.40
CA GLU A 116 -3.50 -11.67 9.73
C GLU A 116 -2.05 -12.11 9.44
N PHE A 117 -1.24 -11.22 8.85
CA PHE A 117 0.06 -11.60 8.31
C PHE A 117 1.24 -11.26 9.23
N ARG A 118 1.09 -10.23 10.09
CA ARG A 118 2.15 -9.71 10.97
C ARG A 118 1.59 -9.19 12.29
N SER A 119 0.89 -10.07 13.03
CA SER A 119 0.35 -9.74 14.35
C SER A 119 1.43 -9.28 15.34
N ASP A 120 2.66 -9.77 15.19
CA ASP A 120 3.82 -9.33 15.96
C ASP A 120 4.10 -7.82 15.81
N ILE A 121 4.08 -7.31 14.57
CA ILE A 121 4.25 -5.88 14.27
C ILE A 121 3.05 -5.08 14.79
N LEU A 122 1.83 -5.56 14.57
CA LEU A 122 0.62 -4.89 15.04
C LEU A 122 0.64 -4.71 16.56
N ASP A 123 0.87 -5.79 17.30
CA ASP A 123 0.88 -5.77 18.77
C ASP A 123 1.97 -4.85 19.34
N ALA A 124 3.17 -4.91 18.75
CA ALA A 124 4.29 -4.05 19.17
C ALA A 124 4.00 -2.58 18.88
N THR A 125 3.42 -2.28 17.71
CA THR A 125 3.03 -0.91 17.32
C THR A 125 1.94 -0.37 18.24
N GLN A 126 0.93 -1.17 18.57
CA GLN A 126 -0.13 -0.78 19.50
C GLN A 126 0.42 -0.48 20.90
N LYS A 127 1.35 -1.29 21.41
CA LYS A 127 2.01 -1.04 22.71
C LYS A 127 2.79 0.26 22.70
N ALA A 128 3.54 0.56 21.63
CA ALA A 128 4.27 1.80 21.47
C ALA A 128 3.32 3.02 21.40
N TRP A 129 2.20 2.87 20.69
CA TRP A 129 1.18 3.90 20.56
C TRP A 129 0.42 4.19 21.86
N GLN A 130 0.08 3.18 22.64
CA GLN A 130 -0.59 3.34 23.93
C GLN A 130 0.24 4.17 24.92
N LYS A 131 1.56 4.09 24.83
CA LYS A 131 2.51 4.88 25.65
C LYS A 131 3.04 6.12 24.93
N LYS A 132 2.33 6.63 23.93
CA LYS A 132 2.69 7.86 23.23
C LYS A 132 2.70 9.07 24.14
N THR A 133 3.55 10.05 23.81
CA THR A 133 3.52 11.40 24.38
C THR A 133 2.84 12.36 23.39
N VAL A 134 2.21 13.40 23.95
CA VAL A 134 1.56 14.45 23.17
C VAL A 134 2.08 15.79 23.66
N ASP A 135 2.77 16.52 22.79
CA ASP A 135 3.31 17.84 23.07
C ASP A 135 2.63 18.86 22.15
N GLN A 136 2.57 20.12 22.59
CA GLN A 136 2.10 21.23 21.77
C GLN A 136 3.21 22.28 21.66
N ALA A 137 3.50 22.69 20.43
CA ALA A 137 4.42 23.80 20.15
C ALA A 137 3.90 24.63 18.98
N GLU A 138 3.84 25.94 19.13
CA GLU A 138 3.47 26.91 18.08
C GLU A 138 2.14 26.56 17.35
N GLY A 139 1.13 26.10 18.09
CA GLY A 139 -0.17 25.72 17.54
C GLY A 139 -0.21 24.35 16.86
N THR A 140 0.92 23.62 16.84
CA THR A 140 1.02 22.28 16.28
C THR A 140 1.06 21.23 17.40
N GLN A 141 0.26 20.18 17.26
CA GLN A 141 0.29 19.02 18.15
C GLN A 141 1.27 17.98 17.61
N PHE A 142 2.23 17.58 18.46
CA PHE A 142 3.18 16.51 18.16
C PHE A 142 2.81 15.24 18.94
N ILE A 143 2.52 14.16 18.22
CA ILE A 143 2.24 12.86 18.82
C ILE A 143 3.43 11.96 18.54
N ARG A 144 4.08 11.44 19.59
CA ARG A 144 5.27 10.59 19.48
C ARG A 144 4.99 9.24 20.13
N PRO A 145 5.08 8.13 19.38
CA PRO A 145 5.07 6.80 20.00
C PRO A 145 6.20 6.65 21.02
N ASN A 146 6.06 5.77 21.98
CA ASN A 146 7.14 5.51 22.94
C ASN A 146 8.38 5.03 22.20
N LYS A 147 9.51 5.73 22.38
CA LYS A 147 10.75 5.53 21.62
C LYS A 147 11.34 4.12 21.79
N GLU A 148 11.37 3.61 23.01
CA GLU A 148 11.98 2.31 23.32
C GLU A 148 11.15 1.17 22.75
N LEU A 149 9.82 1.23 22.92
CA LEU A 149 8.90 0.23 22.38
C LEU A 149 8.87 0.28 20.85
N PHE A 150 8.93 1.46 20.25
CA PHE A 150 8.98 1.62 18.79
C PHE A 150 10.28 1.05 18.20
N ALA A 151 11.43 1.29 18.85
CA ALA A 151 12.72 0.74 18.44
C ALA A 151 12.78 -0.78 18.51
N GLY A 152 11.95 -1.40 19.34
CA GLY A 152 11.82 -2.87 19.45
C GLY A 152 10.91 -3.51 18.39
N ILE A 153 10.25 -2.73 17.53
CA ILE A 153 9.41 -3.28 16.45
C ILE A 153 10.33 -3.87 15.38
N GLN A 154 10.04 -5.11 14.95
CA GLN A 154 10.80 -5.73 13.87
C GLN A 154 10.60 -4.93 12.58
N SER A 155 11.70 -4.49 11.97
CA SER A 155 11.67 -3.80 10.68
C SER A 155 11.35 -4.78 9.56
N ASP A 156 10.36 -4.43 8.74
CA ASP A 156 10.02 -5.16 7.53
C ASP A 156 9.43 -4.20 6.50
N SER A 157 9.50 -4.55 5.21
CA SER A 157 8.85 -3.75 4.17
C SER A 157 7.36 -4.08 4.11
N ILE A 158 6.54 -3.10 3.78
CA ILE A 158 5.10 -3.28 3.55
C ILE A 158 4.83 -4.36 2.50
N ASP A 159 5.67 -4.41 1.46
CA ASP A 159 5.53 -5.35 0.34
C ASP A 159 5.67 -6.80 0.83
N TYR A 160 6.75 -7.13 1.53
CA TYR A 160 6.98 -8.48 2.07
C TYR A 160 6.09 -8.81 3.27
N ALA A 161 5.85 -7.82 4.13
CA ALA A 161 5.09 -8.03 5.34
C ALA A 161 3.62 -8.37 5.06
N VAL A 162 3.01 -7.69 4.08
CA VAL A 162 1.56 -7.71 3.84
C VAL A 162 1.21 -7.91 2.37
N ILE A 163 1.65 -7.01 1.47
CA ILE A 163 1.08 -6.89 0.11
C ILE A 163 1.26 -8.18 -0.71
N GLU A 164 2.43 -8.80 -0.65
CA GLU A 164 2.72 -10.05 -1.35
C GLU A 164 1.83 -11.23 -0.90
N LYS A 165 1.20 -11.11 0.28
CA LYS A 165 0.36 -12.13 0.91
C LYS A 165 -1.13 -11.85 0.78
N CYS A 166 -1.51 -10.62 0.41
CA CYS A 166 -2.93 -10.24 0.28
C CYS A 166 -3.53 -10.77 -1.02
N PRO A 167 -4.50 -11.71 -0.96
CA PRO A 167 -5.24 -12.13 -2.15
C PRO A 167 -6.21 -11.03 -2.59
N GLY A 168 -6.33 -10.80 -3.91
CA GLY A 168 -7.38 -9.93 -4.46
C GLY A 168 -7.16 -8.43 -4.27
N THR A 169 -5.93 -7.99 -4.02
CA THR A 169 -5.57 -6.56 -4.09
C THR A 169 -6.02 -5.98 -5.43
N GLN A 170 -6.61 -4.79 -5.46
CA GLN A 170 -7.08 -4.11 -6.68
C GLN A 170 -6.05 -3.05 -7.13
N TYR A 171 -6.01 -2.76 -8.44
CA TYR A 171 -5.19 -1.66 -8.99
C TYR A 171 -6.03 -0.55 -9.51
#